data_6744fa0d4415895ae1dd6a07d386a8df
#
_entry.id   6744fa0d4415895ae1dd6a07d386a8df
#
_cell.length_a   1.000
_cell.length_b   1.000
_cell.length_c   1.000
_cell.angle_alpha   90.00
_cell.angle_beta   90.00
_cell.angle_gamma   90.00
#
_symmetry.space_group_name_H-M   'P 1'
#
loop_
_entity.id
_entity.type
_entity.pdbx_description
1 polymer ?
#
loop_
_entity_poly.entity_id
_entity_poly.type
_entity_poly.pdbx_seq_one_letter_code
_entity_poly.pdbx_strand_id
1 'polypeptide(L)'
;MITTILSIFNKNNSNNQKSKNVLKDNCVVEHKETIHRFSLKYQNTVIGNLIFDKDEWLFEYSEWFKNQNELQPLLEFPIVSNTYKTKELWPFFSNRIPSFKQPKIKEYIEKHPSERTNTAKLLELFGEYSVNNPFKLETK
;
A
#
# COMPACT_ATOMS: atom_id res chain seq x y z
N MET A 1 14.55 -23.56 -6.38
CA MET A 1 14.57 -23.49 -6.88
C MET A 1 14.40 -23.71 -7.81
N ILE A 2 14.22 -23.82 -8.12
CA ILE A 2 14.09 -24.07 -8.99
C ILE A 2 14.60 -24.18 -9.76
N THR A 3 15.02 -24.36 -9.89
CA THR A 3 15.54 -24.60 -10.64
C THR A 3 15.74 -25.47 -10.97
N THR A 4 15.75 -25.88 -10.74
CA THR A 4 15.90 -26.64 -11.18
C THR A 4 15.18 -27.22 -11.68
N ILE A 5 14.78 -27.35 -11.51
CA ILE A 5 14.23 -27.84 -12.23
C ILE A 5 14.03 -27.66 -13.36
N LEU A 6 14.39 -27.36 -13.58
CA LEU A 6 14.39 -27.23 -14.63
C LEU A 6 15.04 -27.77 -15.38
N SER A 7 15.69 -28.05 -15.13
CA SER A 7 16.26 -28.55 -15.79
C SER A 7 16.10 -29.70 -16.18
N ILE A 8 15.83 -30.15 -15.96
CA ILE A 8 15.57 -31.04 -16.36
C ILE A 8 14.74 -31.32 -17.24
N PHE A 9 14.49 -31.25 -17.58
CA PHE A 9 13.70 -31.25 -18.41
C PHE A 9 13.82 -31.01 -19.45
N ASN A 10 14.47 -31.11 -19.57
CA ASN A 10 14.67 -30.96 -20.40
C ASN A 10 14.88 -31.62 -21.30
N LYS A 11 15.00 -32.02 -21.46
CA LYS A 11 15.28 -32.56 -22.15
C LYS A 11 14.68 -33.02 -22.99
N ASN A 12 14.41 -33.37 -23.13
CA ASN A 12 13.90 -33.69 -23.83
C ASN A 12 13.09 -33.44 -24.60
N ASN A 13 13.05 -33.36 -24.56
CA ASN A 13 12.32 -33.04 -25.10
C ASN A 13 11.68 -32.52 -25.82
N SER A 14 11.87 -32.56 -25.91
CA SER A 14 11.40 -32.01 -26.45
C SER A 14 10.45 -31.60 -26.97
N ASN A 15 10.25 -31.81 -27.03
CA ASN A 15 9.38 -31.29 -27.28
C ASN A 15 8.50 -30.64 -27.18
N ASN A 16 8.60 -30.60 -26.82
CA ASN A 16 7.86 -29.83 -26.50
C ASN A 16 7.28 -29.00 -26.48
N GLN A 17 7.34 -28.78 -26.30
CA GLN A 17 6.94 -27.86 -26.09
C GLN A 17 6.21 -27.22 -25.93
N LYS A 18 6.11 -27.46 -25.94
CA LYS A 18 5.50 -26.70 -25.60
C LYS A 18 5.07 -26.16 -25.04
N SER A 19 5.42 -26.38 -24.79
CA SER A 19 5.11 -25.59 -23.99
C SER A 19 4.95 -24.83 -23.76
N LYS A 20 5.21 -24.85 -23.76
CA LYS A 20 5.15 -23.90 -23.32
C LYS A 20 4.58 -23.19 -23.11
N ASN A 21 4.47 -23.51 -23.12
CA ASN A 21 3.98 -22.61 -22.69
C ASN A 21 3.55 -22.26 -22.08
N VAL A 22 3.71 -22.67 -21.96
CA VAL A 22 3.45 -22.09 -21.16
C VAL A 22 3.56 -21.63 -20.59
N LEU A 23 3.94 -21.61 -20.35
CA LEU A 23 4.16 -20.85 -19.68
C LEU A 23 3.99 -20.21 -19.44
N LYS A 24 4.06 -20.24 -19.47
CA LYS A 24 3.99 -19.41 -19.08
C LYS A 24 3.55 -18.95 -18.58
N ASP A 25 3.65 -19.09 -18.24
CA ASP A 25 3.33 -18.41 -17.59
C ASP A 25 3.16 -17.98 -17.12
N ASN A 26 3.39 -18.07 -16.93
CA ASN A 26 3.36 -17.39 -16.31
C ASN A 26 3.13 -16.80 -15.96
N CYS A 27 3.36 -16.88 -15.86
CA CYS A 27 3.30 -16.08 -15.42
C CYS A 27 2.94 -15.55 -14.96
N VAL A 28 2.98 -15.80 -15.01
CA VAL A 28 2.76 -15.20 -14.31
C VAL A 28 2.75 -14.51 -13.82
N VAL A 29 2.74 -14.77 -13.99
CA VAL A 29 2.82 -14.06 -13.49
C VAL A 29 3.42 -13.32 -12.84
N GLU A 30 3.70 -12.74 -12.79
CA GLU A 30 4.41 -11.99 -12.13
C GLU A 30 3.78 -10.91 -11.61
N HIS A 31 2.97 -11.03 -10.72
CA HIS A 31 2.46 -9.97 -9.94
C HIS A 31 3.41 -9.76 -8.81
N LYS A 32 4.31 -8.85 -9.02
CA LYS A 32 4.97 -8.29 -7.93
C LYS A 32 3.96 -7.61 -7.11
N GLU A 33 3.68 -8.13 -5.96
CA GLU A 33 2.87 -7.45 -4.98
C GLU A 33 3.63 -6.22 -4.52
N THR A 34 3.07 -5.06 -4.79
CA THR A 34 3.66 -3.81 -4.35
C THR A 34 3.18 -3.51 -2.94
N ILE A 35 4.12 -3.35 -2.02
CA ILE A 35 3.81 -2.97 -0.66
C ILE A 35 3.94 -1.45 -0.58
N HIS A 36 2.88 -0.78 -0.13
CA HIS A 36 2.89 0.67 0.05
C HIS A 36 3.08 0.99 1.52
N ARG A 37 4.08 1.80 1.82
CA ARG A 37 4.42 2.16 3.20
C ARG A 37 4.38 3.66 3.36
N PHE A 38 3.81 4.10 4.49
CA PHE A 38 3.68 5.53 4.81
C PHE A 38 4.07 5.75 6.25
N SER A 39 4.63 6.92 6.53
CA SER A 39 4.88 7.37 7.90
C SER A 39 3.91 8.48 8.22
N LEU A 40 3.19 8.33 9.34
CA LEU A 40 2.32 9.39 9.83
C LEU A 40 3.14 10.24 10.80
N LYS A 41 3.23 11.54 10.53
CA LYS A 41 4.08 12.45 11.29
C LYS A 41 3.29 13.56 11.95
N TYR A 42 3.69 13.92 13.14
CA TYR A 42 3.27 15.16 13.77
C TYR A 42 4.52 16.03 13.86
N GLN A 43 4.47 17.17 13.15
CA GLN A 43 5.65 18.00 12.97
C GLN A 43 6.73 17.14 12.31
N ASN A 44 7.87 16.94 12.97
CA ASN A 44 8.95 16.14 12.37
C ASN A 44 9.11 14.76 13.00
N THR A 45 8.13 14.34 13.79
CA THR A 45 8.21 13.08 14.53
C THR A 45 7.26 12.05 13.97
N VAL A 46 7.77 10.86 13.67
CA VAL A 46 6.93 9.77 13.19
C VAL A 46 6.12 9.22 14.36
N ILE A 47 4.79 9.32 14.28
CA ILE A 47 3.93 8.81 15.33
C ILE A 47 3.34 7.44 15.00
N GLY A 48 3.33 7.05 13.73
CA GLY A 48 2.80 5.75 13.35
C GLY A 48 3.17 5.39 11.94
N ASN A 49 2.87 4.16 11.58
CA ASN A 49 3.16 3.61 10.26
C ASN A 49 1.91 3.00 9.68
N LEU A 50 1.64 3.32 8.42
CA LEU A 50 0.52 2.78 7.67
C LEU A 50 1.08 1.95 6.53
N ILE A 51 0.61 0.72 6.40
CA ILE A 51 1.12 -0.21 5.40
C ILE A 51 -0.05 -0.82 4.65
N PHE A 52 0.07 -0.90 3.33
CA PHE A 52 -0.88 -1.64 2.51
C PHE A 52 -0.14 -2.80 1.87
N ASP A 53 -0.60 -4.02 2.18
CA ASP A 53 0.04 -5.23 1.72
C ASP A 53 -1.03 -6.31 1.58
N LYS A 54 -1.04 -7.02 0.46
CA LYS A 54 -1.96 -8.13 0.20
C LYS A 54 -3.42 -7.74 0.42
N ASP A 55 -3.79 -6.58 -0.13
CA ASP A 55 -5.15 -6.05 -0.08
C ASP A 55 -5.64 -5.76 1.33
N GLU A 56 -4.74 -5.49 2.24
CA GLU A 56 -5.10 -5.19 3.62
C GLU A 56 -4.27 -4.01 4.13
N TRP A 57 -4.94 -3.12 4.86
CA TRP A 57 -4.29 -1.98 5.51
C TRP A 57 -3.94 -2.32 6.93
N LEU A 58 -2.78 -1.85 7.36
CA LEU A 58 -2.29 -2.06 8.72
C LEU A 58 -1.78 -0.74 9.26
N PHE A 59 -2.18 -0.41 10.48
CA PHE A 59 -1.68 0.77 11.17
C PHE A 59 -1.16 0.39 12.55
N GLU A 60 0.01 0.92 12.90
CA GLU A 60 0.55 0.75 14.25
C GLU A 60 1.29 2.02 14.63
N TYR A 61 1.28 2.31 15.92
CA TYR A 61 2.01 3.46 16.43
C TYR A 61 3.50 3.16 16.47
N SER A 62 4.30 4.23 16.35
CA SER A 62 5.75 4.11 16.47
C SER A 62 6.13 3.84 17.92
N GLU A 63 7.35 3.33 18.12
CA GLU A 63 7.85 3.12 19.47
C GLU A 63 7.94 4.43 20.24
N TRP A 64 8.32 5.50 19.57
CA TRP A 64 8.35 6.80 20.23
C TRP A 64 6.97 7.16 20.78
N PHE A 65 5.93 6.97 19.97
CA PHE A 65 4.57 7.33 20.39
C PHE A 65 4.11 6.48 21.57
N LYS A 66 4.47 5.19 21.56
CA LYS A 66 4.08 4.29 22.65
C LYS A 66 4.69 4.67 23.98
N ASN A 67 5.84 5.35 23.96
CA ASN A 67 6.60 5.68 25.16
C ASN A 67 6.41 7.10 25.64
N GLN A 68 5.53 7.87 25.00
CA GLN A 68 5.25 9.24 25.42
C GLN A 68 3.79 9.36 25.85
N ASN A 69 3.46 10.42 26.58
CA ASN A 69 2.08 10.61 27.03
C ASN A 69 1.59 12.06 26.86
N GLU A 70 2.29 12.85 26.05
CA GLU A 70 1.85 14.21 25.75
C GLU A 70 0.79 14.26 24.67
N LEU A 71 0.96 13.42 23.63
CA LEU A 71 -0.01 13.35 22.56
C LEU A 71 -0.99 12.21 22.84
N GLN A 72 -2.26 12.52 22.67
CA GLN A 72 -3.31 11.52 22.88
C GLN A 72 -3.41 10.61 21.68
N PRO A 73 -3.80 9.35 21.88
CA PRO A 73 -4.03 8.45 20.73
C PRO A 73 -5.13 9.00 19.83
N LEU A 74 -5.05 8.64 18.56
CA LEU A 74 -6.08 8.99 17.59
C LEU A 74 -7.37 8.27 17.94
N LEU A 75 -8.50 8.92 17.65
CA LEU A 75 -9.80 8.36 18.02
C LEU A 75 -10.05 6.99 17.38
N GLU A 76 -9.62 6.82 16.13
CA GLU A 76 -9.79 5.54 15.45
C GLU A 76 -8.84 4.47 15.97
N PHE A 77 -7.79 4.85 16.69
CA PHE A 77 -6.75 3.91 17.14
C PHE A 77 -6.44 4.16 18.61
N PRO A 78 -7.42 3.87 19.49
CA PRO A 78 -7.30 4.29 20.91
C PRO A 78 -6.31 3.50 21.73
N ILE A 79 -5.95 2.29 21.33
CA ILE A 79 -5.04 1.45 22.11
C ILE A 79 -3.70 1.43 21.43
N VAL A 80 -2.70 2.12 22.04
CA VAL A 80 -1.42 2.35 21.37
C VAL A 80 -0.60 1.09 21.16
N SER A 81 -0.84 0.04 21.95
CA SER A 81 -0.10 -1.20 21.81
C SER A 81 -0.65 -2.12 20.73
N ASN A 82 -1.83 -1.79 20.17
CA ASN A 82 -2.46 -2.65 19.17
C ASN A 82 -1.93 -2.39 17.78
N THR A 83 -1.99 -3.42 16.95
CA THR A 83 -1.83 -3.31 15.50
C THR A 83 -3.22 -3.41 14.90
N TYR A 84 -3.59 -2.41 14.11
CA TYR A 84 -4.93 -2.32 13.53
C TYR A 84 -4.89 -2.77 12.09
N LYS A 85 -5.87 -3.58 11.68
CA LYS A 85 -5.93 -4.10 10.31
C LYS A 85 -7.34 -3.94 9.75
N THR A 86 -7.43 -3.67 8.46
CA THR A 86 -8.72 -3.57 7.80
C THR A 86 -8.52 -3.72 6.29
N LYS A 87 -9.59 -4.12 5.60
CA LYS A 87 -9.55 -4.17 4.15
C LYS A 87 -9.88 -2.83 3.53
N GLU A 88 -10.68 -2.01 4.19
CA GLU A 88 -11.02 -0.68 3.72
C GLU A 88 -10.27 0.35 4.53
N LEU A 89 -9.59 1.26 3.82
CA LEU A 89 -8.81 2.29 4.47
C LEU A 89 -9.69 3.14 5.41
N TRP A 90 -9.19 3.36 6.62
CA TRP A 90 -9.92 4.16 7.61
C TRP A 90 -10.14 5.59 7.10
N PRO A 91 -11.29 6.19 7.45
CA PRO A 91 -11.58 7.57 7.03
C PRO A 91 -10.50 8.58 7.42
N PHE A 92 -9.84 8.36 8.55
CA PHE A 92 -8.75 9.23 8.99
C PHE A 92 -7.72 9.42 7.85
N PHE A 93 -7.46 8.36 7.09
CA PHE A 93 -6.51 8.41 5.99
C PHE A 93 -7.21 8.68 4.66
N SER A 94 -8.33 8.03 4.39
CA SER A 94 -8.98 8.15 3.09
C SER A 94 -9.53 9.56 2.83
N ASN A 95 -9.85 10.29 3.90
CA ASN A 95 -10.34 11.66 3.75
C ASN A 95 -9.28 12.61 3.21
N ARG A 96 -8.01 12.17 3.14
CA ARG A 96 -6.94 12.96 2.55
C ARG A 96 -7.00 12.95 1.03
N ILE A 97 -7.68 11.95 0.45
CA ILE A 97 -7.79 11.85 -1.01
C ILE A 97 -8.91 12.79 -1.44
N PRO A 98 -8.61 13.75 -2.35
CA PRO A 98 -9.64 14.71 -2.77
C PRO A 98 -10.78 14.03 -3.52
N SER A 99 -11.92 14.70 -3.54
CA SER A 99 -13.04 14.26 -4.37
C SER A 99 -12.62 14.20 -5.83
N PHE A 100 -13.09 13.18 -6.55
CA PHE A 100 -12.80 13.03 -7.97
C PHE A 100 -13.34 14.19 -8.80
N LYS A 101 -14.14 15.07 -8.22
CA LYS A 101 -14.63 16.26 -8.89
C LYS A 101 -13.61 17.39 -8.90
N GLN A 102 -12.60 17.33 -8.04
CA GLN A 102 -11.59 18.38 -8.01
C GLN A 102 -10.68 18.27 -9.23
N PRO A 103 -10.30 19.42 -9.84
CA PRO A 103 -9.57 19.38 -11.11
C PRO A 103 -8.29 18.58 -11.07
N LYS A 104 -7.53 18.69 -9.98
CA LYS A 104 -6.23 18.06 -9.88
C LYS A 104 -6.31 16.54 -9.98
N ILE A 105 -7.21 15.94 -9.19
CA ILE A 105 -7.34 14.49 -9.18
C ILE A 105 -8.13 14.03 -10.41
N LYS A 106 -9.09 14.84 -10.85
CA LYS A 106 -9.87 14.50 -12.04
C LYS A 106 -8.95 14.39 -13.27
N GLU A 107 -8.04 15.32 -13.43
CA GLU A 107 -7.10 15.28 -14.53
C GLU A 107 -6.22 14.04 -14.46
N TYR A 108 -5.75 13.71 -13.28
CA TYR A 108 -4.91 12.53 -13.09
C TYR A 108 -5.66 11.26 -13.47
N ILE A 109 -6.91 11.12 -12.99
CA ILE A 109 -7.71 9.92 -13.23
C ILE A 109 -8.04 9.79 -14.72
N GLU A 110 -8.28 10.91 -15.40
CA GLU A 110 -8.56 10.87 -16.84
C GLU A 110 -7.36 10.34 -17.62
N LYS A 111 -6.15 10.63 -17.15
CA LYS A 111 -4.93 10.14 -17.79
C LYS A 111 -4.57 8.71 -17.33
N HIS A 112 -5.08 8.29 -16.20
CA HIS A 112 -4.74 6.98 -15.61
C HIS A 112 -6.01 6.31 -15.10
N PRO A 113 -6.94 5.95 -16.02
CA PRO A 113 -8.25 5.47 -15.56
C PRO A 113 -8.19 4.18 -14.75
N SER A 114 -7.17 3.34 -14.95
CA SER A 114 -7.05 2.10 -14.19
C SER A 114 -6.72 2.34 -12.72
N GLU A 115 -6.27 3.55 -12.36
CA GLU A 115 -5.90 3.85 -10.98
C GLU A 115 -7.04 4.46 -10.19
N ARG A 116 -8.21 4.59 -10.80
CA ARG A 116 -9.37 5.14 -10.11
C ARG A 116 -9.71 4.37 -8.84
N THR A 117 -9.49 3.06 -8.84
CA THR A 117 -9.76 2.21 -7.69
C THR A 117 -8.52 1.84 -6.89
N ASN A 118 -7.38 2.42 -7.24
CA ASN A 118 -6.13 2.12 -6.55
C ASN A 118 -5.93 3.12 -5.40
N THR A 119 -6.56 2.84 -4.27
CA THR A 119 -6.56 3.74 -3.12
C THR A 119 -5.15 4.03 -2.62
N ALA A 120 -4.29 3.01 -2.58
CA ALA A 120 -2.92 3.22 -2.10
C ALA A 120 -2.16 4.20 -2.98
N LYS A 121 -2.30 4.09 -4.31
CA LYS A 121 -1.64 5.00 -5.22
C LYS A 121 -2.18 6.42 -5.07
N LEU A 122 -3.49 6.55 -4.96
CA LEU A 122 -4.09 7.87 -4.78
C LEU A 122 -3.66 8.51 -3.47
N LEU A 123 -3.51 7.71 -2.42
CA LEU A 123 -3.02 8.20 -1.15
C LEU A 123 -1.58 8.69 -1.27
N GLU A 124 -0.74 7.95 -2.00
CA GLU A 124 0.64 8.38 -2.25
C GLU A 124 0.71 9.74 -2.95
N LEU A 125 -0.16 9.93 -3.94
CA LEU A 125 -0.10 11.12 -4.78
C LEU A 125 -0.77 12.33 -4.14
N PHE A 126 -1.85 12.12 -3.39
CA PHE A 126 -2.69 13.22 -2.95
C PHE A 126 -2.90 13.30 -1.45
N GLY A 127 -2.37 12.33 -0.67
CA GLY A 127 -2.74 12.19 0.73
C GLY A 127 -1.74 12.75 1.73
N GLU A 128 -0.75 13.51 1.29
CA GLU A 128 0.30 13.97 2.19
C GLU A 128 -0.23 14.83 3.33
N TYR A 129 -1.16 15.74 3.01
CA TYR A 129 -1.71 16.66 3.99
C TYR A 129 -3.21 16.45 4.16
N SER A 130 -3.72 16.90 5.29
CA SER A 130 -5.14 16.87 5.58
C SER A 130 -5.59 18.25 5.98
N VAL A 131 -6.81 18.63 5.56
CA VAL A 131 -7.38 19.90 6.00
C VAL A 131 -7.97 19.79 7.40
N ASN A 132 -8.14 18.57 7.89
CA ASN A 132 -8.86 18.33 9.15
C ASN A 132 -7.95 18.10 10.36
N ASN A 133 -6.65 17.87 10.12
CA ASN A 133 -5.75 17.59 11.23
C ASN A 133 -4.32 17.93 10.82
N PRO A 134 -3.41 18.08 11.81
CA PRO A 134 -2.05 18.53 11.54
C PRO A 134 -1.08 17.43 11.15
N PHE A 135 -1.55 16.19 11.00
CA PHE A 135 -0.66 15.07 10.73
C PHE A 135 -0.33 14.98 9.25
N LYS A 136 0.94 14.77 8.96
CA LYS A 136 1.43 14.62 7.60
C LYS A 136 1.67 13.14 7.31
N LEU A 137 1.30 12.70 6.12
CA LEU A 137 1.51 11.31 5.71
C LEU A 137 2.56 11.28 4.61
N GLU A 138 3.72 10.72 4.93
CA GLU A 138 4.82 10.65 3.97
C GLU A 138 4.98 9.23 3.45
N THR A 139 5.18 9.13 2.14
CA THR A 139 5.50 7.85 1.51
C THR A 139 6.92 7.44 1.89
N LYS A 140 7.07 6.19 2.27
CA LYS A 140 8.41 5.66 2.60
C LYS A 140 9.07 5.03 1.40
#